data_7260a6bbb75649e02329ff68ceeef16a
#
_entry.id   7260a6bbb75649e02329ff68ceeef16a
#
_cell.length_a   1.000
_cell.length_b   1.000
_cell.length_c   1.000
_cell.angle_alpha   90.00
_cell.angle_beta   90.00
_cell.angle_gamma   90.00
#
_symmetry.space_group_name_H-M   'P 1'
#
loop_
_entity.id
_entity.type
_entity.pdbx_description
1 polymer ?
#
loop_
_entity_poly.entity_id
_entity_poly.type
_entity_poly.pdbx_seq_one_letter_code
_entity_poly.pdbx_strand_id
1 'polypeptide(L)'
;MRKRMLISLLAGASLALSTSVVSAGTLETTTLRGQGPAGPMVAGATASIMRTGSSVIAKVVMPTPEAGSYTLGAGPTGSLVHGSPAAFSLWVFVFFNPEECAAAVCGPGDLINDPDVVAGAFNAGGHIEGGPNLTLAGSVNASRVTFGGANAETIGQALAMGYSIADADIHLAVAPHGVLTPELLPEQISTPVGTPANWWLAFFD
;
A
#
# COMPACT_ATOMS: atom_id res chain seq x y z
N MET A 1 -70.06 28.00 31.13
CA MET A 1 -69.41 26.74 30.71
C MET A 1 -68.68 26.95 29.40
N ARG A 2 -67.30 27.06 29.40
CA ARG A 2 -66.50 27.22 28.19
C ARG A 2 -65.72 25.93 27.96
N LYS A 3 -66.07 25.19 26.88
CA LYS A 3 -65.35 23.97 26.47
C LYS A 3 -64.00 24.41 25.82
N ARG A 4 -62.89 23.98 26.39
CA ARG A 4 -61.56 24.11 25.82
C ARG A 4 -61.28 22.91 24.90
N MET A 5 -61.05 23.17 23.64
CA MET A 5 -60.70 22.23 22.61
C MET A 5 -59.16 22.08 22.62
N LEU A 6 -58.64 20.88 22.98
CA LEU A 6 -57.22 20.56 22.90
C LEU A 6 -56.91 20.08 21.46
N ILE A 7 -56.06 20.80 20.79
CA ILE A 7 -55.49 20.41 19.48
C ILE A 7 -54.16 19.72 19.77
N SER A 8 -54.09 18.41 19.53
CA SER A 8 -52.86 17.64 19.61
C SER A 8 -52.09 17.79 18.27
N LEU A 9 -50.96 18.45 18.30
CA LEU A 9 -50.00 18.45 17.17
C LEU A 9 -49.20 17.14 17.23
N LEU A 10 -49.39 16.26 16.25
CA LEU A 10 -48.46 15.17 15.97
C LEU A 10 -47.28 15.73 15.16
N ALA A 11 -46.11 15.83 15.78
CA ALA A 11 -44.85 16.09 15.08
C ALA A 11 -44.33 14.77 14.48
N GLY A 12 -44.47 14.60 13.19
CA GLY A 12 -43.86 13.50 12.43
C GLY A 12 -42.37 13.71 12.28
N ALA A 13 -41.56 12.92 12.95
CA ALA A 13 -40.11 12.89 12.71
C ALA A 13 -39.84 12.04 11.47
N SER A 14 -39.48 12.68 10.36
CA SER A 14 -38.99 12.01 9.16
C SER A 14 -37.55 11.56 9.39
N LEU A 15 -37.30 10.26 9.55
CA LEU A 15 -35.97 9.67 9.50
C LEU A 15 -35.52 9.69 8.05
N ALA A 16 -34.59 10.57 7.72
CA ALA A 16 -33.84 10.52 6.46
C ALA A 16 -32.81 9.39 6.57
N LEU A 17 -33.09 8.24 5.95
CA LEU A 17 -32.08 7.21 5.72
C LEU A 17 -31.10 7.76 4.67
N SER A 18 -29.92 8.18 5.12
CA SER A 18 -28.79 8.43 4.22
C SER A 18 -28.26 7.07 3.75
N THR A 19 -28.59 6.68 2.53
CA THR A 19 -27.94 5.55 1.86
C THR A 19 -26.53 6.01 1.46
N SER A 20 -25.54 5.53 2.20
CA SER A 20 -24.14 5.67 1.79
C SER A 20 -23.94 4.87 0.50
N VAL A 21 -23.77 5.55 -0.62
CA VAL A 21 -23.33 4.91 -1.87
C VAL A 21 -21.89 4.49 -1.65
N VAL A 22 -21.66 3.20 -1.40
CA VAL A 22 -20.30 2.64 -1.44
C VAL A 22 -19.87 2.71 -2.90
N SER A 23 -19.00 3.64 -3.23
CA SER A 23 -18.36 3.69 -4.55
C SER A 23 -17.55 2.42 -4.71
N ALA A 24 -17.91 1.60 -5.70
CA ALA A 24 -17.09 0.47 -6.09
C ALA A 24 -15.75 1.01 -6.61
N GLY A 25 -14.65 0.62 -5.99
CA GLY A 25 -13.32 1.05 -6.40
C GLY A 25 -13.02 0.63 -7.84
N THR A 26 -12.32 1.47 -8.57
CA THR A 26 -11.84 1.14 -9.93
C THR A 26 -10.58 0.27 -9.82
N LEU A 27 -10.54 -0.81 -10.61
CA LEU A 27 -9.34 -1.64 -10.75
C LEU A 27 -8.36 -0.94 -11.70
N GLU A 28 -7.19 -0.61 -11.19
CA GLU A 28 -6.08 -0.05 -11.96
C GLU A 28 -5.00 -1.11 -12.16
N THR A 29 -4.37 -1.13 -13.32
CA THR A 29 -3.32 -2.09 -13.64
C THR A 29 -2.14 -1.42 -14.32
N THR A 30 -0.93 -1.86 -13.98
CA THR A 30 0.31 -1.44 -14.61
C THR A 30 1.31 -2.59 -14.64
N THR A 31 2.48 -2.38 -15.25
CA THR A 31 3.58 -3.35 -15.24
C THR A 31 4.53 -3.05 -14.09
N LEU A 32 5.32 -4.07 -13.69
CA LEU A 32 6.45 -3.86 -12.77
C LEU A 32 7.70 -3.43 -13.55
N ARG A 33 8.45 -2.53 -12.93
CA ARG A 33 9.85 -2.29 -13.28
C ARG A 33 10.76 -3.26 -12.52
N GLY A 34 11.88 -3.59 -13.10
CA GLY A 34 12.97 -4.28 -12.43
C GLY A 34 13.50 -3.49 -11.25
N GLN A 35 14.51 -4.00 -10.58
CA GLN A 35 15.03 -3.36 -9.38
C GLN A 35 15.44 -1.89 -9.64
N GLY A 36 14.85 -1.01 -8.83
CA GLY A 36 14.99 0.43 -8.92
C GLY A 36 13.94 1.12 -9.81
N PRO A 37 13.70 2.43 -9.57
CA PRO A 37 12.69 3.21 -10.28
C PRO A 37 12.99 3.34 -11.78
N ALA A 38 14.25 3.27 -12.17
CA ALA A 38 14.72 3.29 -13.57
C ALA A 38 14.94 1.89 -14.16
N GLY A 39 14.60 0.82 -13.42
CA GLY A 39 14.76 -0.55 -13.89
C GLY A 39 13.92 -0.87 -15.14
N PRO A 40 14.32 -1.88 -15.93
CA PRO A 40 13.57 -2.29 -17.13
C PRO A 40 12.21 -2.86 -16.73
N MET A 41 11.25 -2.81 -17.66
CA MET A 41 9.95 -3.49 -17.44
C MET A 41 10.15 -5.00 -17.33
N VAL A 42 9.51 -5.60 -16.33
CA VAL A 42 9.57 -7.06 -16.11
C VAL A 42 8.56 -7.74 -17.02
N ALA A 43 9.04 -8.50 -17.97
CA ALA A 43 8.19 -9.23 -18.92
C ALA A 43 7.28 -10.23 -18.17
N GLY A 44 5.99 -10.24 -18.49
CA GLY A 44 5.01 -11.11 -17.86
C GLY A 44 4.59 -10.71 -16.44
N ALA A 45 5.07 -9.56 -15.93
CA ALA A 45 4.65 -9.05 -14.63
C ALA A 45 3.46 -8.09 -14.77
N THR A 46 2.57 -8.13 -13.78
CA THR A 46 1.42 -7.23 -13.65
C THR A 46 1.26 -6.82 -12.19
N ALA A 47 1.08 -5.53 -11.98
CA ALA A 47 0.64 -4.96 -10.72
C ALA A 47 -0.78 -4.42 -10.87
N SER A 48 -1.59 -4.55 -9.84
CA SER A 48 -2.93 -3.99 -9.79
C SER A 48 -3.27 -3.45 -8.41
N ILE A 49 -4.04 -2.38 -8.39
CA ILE A 49 -4.64 -1.84 -7.18
C ILE A 49 -6.14 -1.63 -7.36
N MET A 50 -6.84 -1.62 -6.25
CA MET A 50 -8.21 -1.11 -6.16
C MET A 50 -8.28 -0.16 -4.98
N ARG A 51 -8.60 1.10 -5.25
CA ARG A 51 -8.78 2.15 -4.25
C ARG A 51 -10.22 2.09 -3.73
N THR A 52 -10.39 2.19 -2.43
CA THR A 52 -11.68 2.41 -1.78
C THR A 52 -11.61 3.69 -0.95
N GLY A 53 -12.73 4.11 -0.34
CA GLY A 53 -12.73 5.31 0.50
C GLY A 53 -11.79 5.26 1.71
N SER A 54 -11.32 4.07 2.13
CA SER A 54 -10.50 3.91 3.33
C SER A 54 -9.45 2.80 3.22
N SER A 55 -9.21 2.23 2.05
CA SER A 55 -8.23 1.17 1.86
C SER A 55 -7.70 1.08 0.43
N VAL A 56 -6.53 0.48 0.30
CA VAL A 56 -5.94 0.04 -0.97
C VAL A 56 -5.82 -1.47 -0.93
N ILE A 57 -6.40 -2.15 -1.93
CA ILE A 57 -6.18 -3.57 -2.18
C ILE A 57 -5.13 -3.65 -3.28
N ALA A 58 -4.07 -4.40 -3.07
CA ALA A 58 -2.94 -4.49 -3.97
C ALA A 58 -2.67 -5.94 -4.37
N LYS A 59 -2.25 -6.16 -5.61
CA LYS A 59 -1.81 -7.47 -6.10
C LYS A 59 -0.68 -7.29 -7.11
N VAL A 60 0.33 -8.16 -6.98
CA VAL A 60 1.42 -8.30 -7.93
C VAL A 60 1.50 -9.76 -8.36
N VAL A 61 1.65 -9.98 -9.67
CA VAL A 61 2.00 -11.27 -10.25
C VAL A 61 3.21 -11.05 -11.13
N MET A 62 4.27 -11.82 -10.93
CA MET A 62 5.49 -11.73 -11.75
C MET A 62 6.15 -13.12 -11.87
N PRO A 63 6.93 -13.37 -12.91
CA PRO A 63 7.78 -14.56 -12.93
C PRO A 63 8.62 -14.63 -11.65
N THR A 64 8.73 -15.81 -11.05
CA THR A 64 9.57 -15.99 -9.86
C THR A 64 11.02 -15.66 -10.23
N PRO A 65 11.66 -14.69 -9.53
CA PRO A 65 13.03 -14.32 -9.85
C PRO A 65 13.99 -15.47 -9.53
N GLU A 66 14.92 -15.76 -10.44
CA GLU A 66 15.95 -16.75 -10.18
C GLU A 66 16.90 -16.28 -9.06
N ALA A 67 17.28 -17.19 -8.16
CA ALA A 67 18.23 -16.90 -7.10
C ALA A 67 19.56 -16.39 -7.70
N GLY A 68 20.03 -15.22 -7.23
CA GLY A 68 21.24 -14.56 -7.73
C GLY A 68 21.01 -13.67 -8.95
N SER A 69 19.82 -13.63 -9.56
CA SER A 69 19.51 -12.73 -10.67
C SER A 69 19.13 -11.32 -10.23
N TYR A 70 19.05 -11.06 -8.95
CA TYR A 70 18.62 -9.79 -8.36
C TYR A 70 19.49 -9.41 -7.17
N THR A 71 19.46 -8.14 -6.76
CA THR A 71 20.21 -7.62 -5.62
C THR A 71 19.39 -7.70 -4.35
N LEU A 72 19.98 -8.22 -3.30
CA LEU A 72 19.39 -8.23 -1.96
C LEU A 72 19.73 -6.93 -1.21
N GLY A 73 18.76 -6.37 -0.52
CA GLY A 73 18.97 -5.22 0.37
C GLY A 73 19.29 -5.68 1.80
N ALA A 74 20.15 -4.91 2.47
CA ALA A 74 20.41 -5.12 3.89
C ALA A 74 19.20 -4.72 4.75
N GLY A 75 19.00 -5.40 5.86
CA GLY A 75 17.95 -5.11 6.83
C GLY A 75 18.09 -5.99 8.06
N PRO A 76 17.35 -5.71 9.13
CA PRO A 76 17.48 -6.42 10.41
C PRO A 76 17.11 -7.92 10.32
N THR A 77 16.23 -8.28 9.38
CA THR A 77 15.74 -9.65 9.20
C THR A 77 15.95 -10.17 7.78
N GLY A 78 16.50 -9.35 6.87
CA GLY A 78 16.82 -9.75 5.51
C GLY A 78 18.06 -10.62 5.47
N SER A 79 17.98 -11.75 4.76
CA SER A 79 19.16 -12.56 4.44
C SER A 79 19.87 -11.95 3.22
N LEU A 80 21.18 -11.76 3.30
CA LEU A 80 21.99 -11.39 2.14
C LEU A 80 22.41 -12.61 1.32
N VAL A 81 21.80 -13.74 1.57
CA VAL A 81 22.07 -15.02 0.89
C VAL A 81 20.93 -15.33 -0.07
N HIS A 82 21.27 -15.50 -1.33
CA HIS A 82 20.34 -16.05 -2.31
C HIS A 82 20.11 -17.53 -2.06
N GLY A 83 18.89 -17.99 -2.24
CA GLY A 83 18.54 -19.39 -2.08
C GLY A 83 17.07 -19.63 -2.39
N SER A 84 16.67 -20.90 -2.44
CA SER A 84 15.30 -21.32 -2.65
C SER A 84 14.89 -22.29 -1.54
N PRO A 85 13.72 -22.12 -0.93
CA PRO A 85 12.77 -21.04 -1.21
C PRO A 85 13.24 -19.69 -0.67
N ALA A 86 12.91 -18.63 -1.40
CA ALA A 86 13.15 -17.25 -0.97
C ALA A 86 11.85 -16.60 -0.46
N ALA A 87 12.00 -15.63 0.43
CA ALA A 87 10.88 -14.84 0.97
C ALA A 87 10.81 -13.46 0.31
N PHE A 88 9.58 -13.00 0.10
CA PHE A 88 9.28 -11.70 -0.51
C PHE A 88 8.16 -11.01 0.27
N SER A 89 8.16 -9.68 0.28
CA SER A 89 7.05 -8.90 0.84
C SER A 89 6.51 -7.89 -0.16
N LEU A 90 5.24 -7.54 0.00
CA LEU A 90 4.55 -6.50 -0.76
C LEU A 90 4.38 -5.28 0.14
N TRP A 91 4.88 -4.16 -0.33
CA TRP A 91 4.74 -2.86 0.31
C TRP A 91 3.86 -1.96 -0.54
N VAL A 92 3.04 -1.15 0.13
CA VAL A 92 2.20 -0.11 -0.46
C VAL A 92 2.65 1.22 0.12
N PHE A 93 3.10 2.11 -0.74
CA PHE A 93 3.41 3.49 -0.40
C PHE A 93 2.25 4.34 -0.91
N VAL A 94 1.74 5.22 -0.06
CA VAL A 94 0.63 6.13 -0.39
C VAL A 94 1.10 7.55 -0.14
N PHE A 95 1.08 8.38 -1.17
CA PHE A 95 1.39 9.80 -1.12
C PHE A 95 0.07 10.55 -1.33
N PHE A 96 -0.45 11.17 -0.27
CA PHE A 96 -1.80 11.72 -0.25
C PHE A 96 -1.90 13.12 -0.89
N ASN A 97 -0.78 13.83 -1.01
CA ASN A 97 -0.63 15.13 -1.67
C ASN A 97 0.59 15.10 -2.59
N PRO A 98 0.52 14.33 -3.70
CA PRO A 98 1.67 14.10 -4.58
C PRO A 98 2.18 15.39 -5.25
N GLU A 99 1.39 16.44 -5.29
CA GLU A 99 1.78 17.76 -5.78
C GLU A 99 2.88 18.43 -4.95
N GLU A 100 3.06 18.03 -3.69
CA GLU A 100 4.13 18.52 -2.80
C GLU A 100 5.42 17.72 -2.93
N CYS A 101 5.43 16.62 -3.66
CA CYS A 101 6.64 15.84 -3.85
C CYS A 101 7.70 16.60 -4.65
N ALA A 102 8.97 16.42 -4.31
CA ALA A 102 10.10 17.09 -4.94
C ALA A 102 10.26 16.77 -6.44
N ALA A 103 9.68 15.69 -6.92
CA ALA A 103 9.70 15.25 -8.31
C ALA A 103 8.29 14.79 -8.73
N ALA A 104 8.05 14.70 -10.05
CA ALA A 104 6.79 14.22 -10.61
C ALA A 104 6.41 12.80 -10.17
N VAL A 105 7.35 11.99 -9.75
CA VAL A 105 7.13 10.70 -9.10
C VAL A 105 7.69 10.81 -7.69
N CYS A 106 6.82 10.68 -6.71
CA CYS A 106 7.20 10.74 -5.30
C CYS A 106 8.23 9.66 -4.95
N GLY A 107 9.12 9.96 -4.04
CA GLY A 107 10.24 9.08 -3.69
C GLY A 107 10.43 8.87 -2.20
N PRO A 108 11.46 8.10 -1.82
CA PRO A 108 11.75 7.87 -0.39
C PRO A 108 12.11 9.14 0.38
N GLY A 109 12.67 10.13 -0.31
CA GLY A 109 13.00 11.43 0.28
C GLY A 109 11.74 12.15 0.76
N ASP A 110 10.72 12.14 -0.07
CA ASP A 110 9.43 12.75 0.22
C ASP A 110 8.75 12.09 1.43
N LEU A 111 8.77 10.74 1.47
CA LEU A 111 8.21 9.98 2.61
C LEU A 111 8.96 10.21 3.93
N ILE A 112 10.29 10.34 3.90
CA ILE A 112 11.11 10.27 5.12
C ILE A 112 11.48 11.67 5.63
N ASN A 113 11.81 12.60 4.73
CA ASN A 113 12.47 13.86 5.07
C ASN A 113 11.63 15.10 4.79
N ASP A 114 10.58 15.00 3.98
CA ASP A 114 9.77 16.16 3.61
C ASP A 114 8.58 16.29 4.57
N PRO A 115 8.52 17.37 5.39
CA PRO A 115 7.43 17.58 6.33
C PRO A 115 6.14 18.06 5.67
N ASP A 116 6.19 18.52 4.43
CA ASP A 116 5.03 19.03 3.69
C ASP A 116 4.32 17.90 2.93
N VAL A 117 4.99 16.76 2.72
CA VAL A 117 4.43 15.58 2.07
C VAL A 117 3.73 14.67 3.09
N VAL A 118 2.44 14.46 2.89
CA VAL A 118 1.64 13.50 3.69
C VAL A 118 1.68 12.14 3.01
N ALA A 119 2.42 11.22 3.60
CA ALA A 119 2.64 9.90 3.02
C ALA A 119 2.75 8.80 4.07
N GLY A 120 2.56 7.55 3.65
CA GLY A 120 2.77 6.38 4.50
C GLY A 120 3.27 5.17 3.72
N ALA A 121 4.02 4.30 4.39
CA ALA A 121 4.49 3.02 3.87
C ALA A 121 3.89 1.88 4.69
N PHE A 122 3.31 0.92 4.02
CA PHE A 122 2.52 -0.14 4.66
C PHE A 122 2.93 -1.51 4.12
N ASN A 123 3.16 -2.45 5.02
CA ASN A 123 3.29 -3.86 4.64
C ASN A 123 1.91 -4.44 4.29
N ALA A 124 1.73 -4.89 3.06
CA ALA A 124 0.48 -5.52 2.60
C ALA A 124 0.52 -7.05 2.72
N GLY A 125 1.65 -7.63 3.12
CA GLY A 125 1.84 -9.06 3.30
C GLY A 125 3.14 -9.56 2.71
N GLY A 126 3.34 -10.86 2.75
CA GLY A 126 4.51 -11.52 2.19
C GLY A 126 4.17 -12.89 1.62
N HIS A 127 5.09 -13.44 0.86
CA HIS A 127 4.97 -14.75 0.25
C HIS A 127 6.33 -15.45 0.16
N ILE A 128 6.29 -16.78 0.20
CA ILE A 128 7.45 -17.63 -0.06
C ILE A 128 7.32 -18.12 -1.50
N GLU A 129 8.39 -18.08 -2.26
CA GLU A 129 8.38 -18.62 -3.62
C GLU A 129 8.02 -20.11 -3.61
N GLY A 130 7.21 -20.55 -4.56
CA GLY A 130 6.72 -21.92 -4.61
C GLY A 130 6.31 -22.40 -6.00
N GLY A 131 6.73 -21.69 -7.05
CA GLY A 131 6.37 -22.05 -8.41
C GLY A 131 6.92 -21.07 -9.46
N PRO A 132 6.50 -21.18 -10.72
CA PRO A 132 7.03 -20.35 -11.80
C PRO A 132 6.62 -18.88 -11.71
N ASN A 133 5.59 -18.57 -10.92
CA ASN A 133 5.12 -17.21 -10.69
C ASN A 133 5.06 -16.91 -9.20
N LEU A 134 5.59 -15.75 -8.83
CA LEU A 134 5.42 -15.14 -7.53
C LEU A 134 4.13 -14.30 -7.57
N THR A 135 3.21 -14.59 -6.64
CA THR A 135 1.98 -13.83 -6.48
C THR A 135 1.91 -13.27 -5.06
N LEU A 136 1.88 -11.94 -4.95
CA LEU A 136 1.68 -11.25 -3.68
C LEU A 136 0.35 -10.50 -3.75
N ALA A 137 -0.44 -10.58 -2.70
CA ALA A 137 -1.69 -9.82 -2.60
C ALA A 137 -1.96 -9.46 -1.14
N GLY A 138 -2.56 -8.31 -0.94
CA GLY A 138 -2.96 -7.87 0.39
C GLY A 138 -3.72 -6.56 0.35
N SER A 139 -4.05 -6.06 1.53
CA SER A 139 -4.73 -4.78 1.68
C SER A 139 -4.13 -3.96 2.82
N VAL A 140 -4.15 -2.66 2.64
CA VAL A 140 -3.82 -1.67 3.66
C VAL A 140 -5.04 -0.78 3.89
N ASN A 141 -5.32 -0.45 5.13
CA ASN A 141 -6.52 0.28 5.52
C ASN A 141 -6.22 1.32 6.61
N ALA A 142 -7.24 2.07 7.00
CA ALA A 142 -7.14 3.17 7.96
C ALA A 142 -6.49 2.81 9.31
N SER A 143 -6.54 1.54 9.73
CA SER A 143 -5.96 1.08 11.00
C SER A 143 -4.57 0.46 10.86
N ARG A 144 -4.03 0.35 9.63
CA ARG A 144 -2.72 -0.26 9.41
C ARG A 144 -1.61 0.66 9.92
N VAL A 145 -0.68 0.08 10.66
CA VAL A 145 0.51 0.81 11.11
C VAL A 145 1.40 1.13 9.91
N THR A 146 1.87 2.37 9.85
CA THR A 146 2.81 2.83 8.83
C THR A 146 4.24 2.55 9.25
N PHE A 147 5.10 2.34 8.26
CA PHE A 147 6.54 2.39 8.38
C PHE A 147 7.04 3.64 7.66
N GLY A 148 8.01 4.32 8.23
CA GLY A 148 8.56 5.55 7.65
C GLY A 148 9.24 6.39 8.71
N GLY A 149 9.60 7.60 8.33
CA GLY A 149 10.17 8.60 9.24
C GLY A 149 9.15 9.17 10.23
N ALA A 150 9.55 10.18 10.96
CA ALA A 150 8.71 10.88 11.96
C ALA A 150 7.45 11.52 11.35
N ASN A 151 7.44 11.73 10.04
CA ASN A 151 6.33 12.35 9.29
C ASN A 151 5.39 11.35 8.63
N ALA A 152 5.65 10.04 8.77
CA ALA A 152 4.82 9.03 8.13
C ALA A 152 3.44 8.92 8.79
N GLU A 153 2.40 9.07 7.99
CA GLU A 153 1.01 9.08 8.43
C GLU A 153 0.30 7.76 8.09
N THR A 154 -0.61 7.34 8.97
CA THR A 154 -1.53 6.25 8.63
C THR A 154 -2.59 6.75 7.64
N ILE A 155 -3.20 5.83 6.91
CA ILE A 155 -4.36 6.16 6.06
C ILE A 155 -5.45 6.87 6.88
N GLY A 156 -5.70 6.41 8.12
CA GLY A 156 -6.71 7.01 8.98
C GLY A 156 -6.39 8.45 9.38
N GLN A 157 -5.12 8.77 9.64
CA GLN A 157 -4.67 10.13 9.93
C GLN A 157 -4.81 11.05 8.72
N ALA A 158 -4.34 10.61 7.54
CA ALA A 158 -4.48 11.37 6.31
C ALA A 158 -5.95 11.67 5.96
N LEU A 159 -6.85 10.67 6.09
CA LEU A 159 -8.29 10.87 5.89
C LEU A 159 -8.88 11.87 6.90
N ALA A 160 -8.43 11.85 8.17
CA ALA A 160 -8.87 12.79 9.18
C ALA A 160 -8.40 14.23 8.90
N MET A 161 -7.29 14.40 8.19
CA MET A 161 -6.80 15.68 7.68
C MET A 161 -7.54 16.15 6.42
N GLY A 162 -8.41 15.33 5.84
CA GLY A 162 -9.23 15.67 4.67
C GLY A 162 -8.65 15.18 3.33
N TYR A 163 -7.56 14.43 3.34
CA TYR A 163 -7.00 13.83 2.13
C TYR A 163 -7.84 12.64 1.65
N SER A 164 -7.63 12.22 0.41
CA SER A 164 -8.37 11.14 -0.23
C SER A 164 -7.42 10.09 -0.82
N ILE A 165 -7.76 8.80 -0.67
CA ILE A 165 -7.04 7.71 -1.38
C ILE A 165 -7.27 7.80 -2.90
N ALA A 166 -8.39 8.37 -3.34
CA ALA A 166 -8.70 8.48 -4.76
C ALA A 166 -7.73 9.41 -5.50
N ASP A 167 -7.21 10.42 -4.81
CA ASP A 167 -6.33 11.45 -5.37
C ASP A 167 -4.84 11.19 -5.03
N ALA A 168 -4.55 10.12 -4.30
CA ALA A 168 -3.20 9.80 -3.86
C ALA A 168 -2.40 9.06 -4.95
N ASP A 169 -1.11 9.33 -5.05
CA ASP A 169 -0.19 8.44 -5.77
C ASP A 169 0.08 7.19 -4.94
N ILE A 170 0.04 6.04 -5.59
CA ILE A 170 0.27 4.76 -4.94
C ILE A 170 1.40 4.02 -5.64
N HIS A 171 2.41 3.65 -4.86
CA HIS A 171 3.50 2.83 -5.37
C HIS A 171 3.46 1.46 -4.69
N LEU A 172 3.64 0.41 -5.49
CA LEU A 172 3.85 -0.93 -4.98
C LEU A 172 5.33 -1.28 -5.07
N ALA A 173 5.83 -1.94 -4.02
CA ALA A 173 7.17 -2.49 -4.02
C ALA A 173 7.15 -3.96 -3.63
N VAL A 174 7.84 -4.79 -4.41
CA VAL A 174 8.17 -6.17 -4.03
C VAL A 174 9.59 -6.19 -3.52
N ALA A 175 9.77 -6.45 -2.23
CA ALA A 175 11.06 -6.49 -1.57
C ALA A 175 11.52 -7.94 -1.37
N PRO A 176 12.72 -8.32 -1.88
CA PRO A 176 13.28 -9.63 -1.64
C PRO A 176 13.98 -9.69 -0.26
N HIS A 177 13.72 -10.73 0.50
CA HIS A 177 14.31 -10.96 1.82
C HIS A 177 15.42 -12.02 1.81
N GLY A 178 15.76 -12.57 0.64
CA GLY A 178 16.72 -13.67 0.51
C GLY A 178 16.13 -15.02 0.91
N VAL A 179 17.00 -16.00 1.20
CA VAL A 179 16.58 -17.35 1.56
C VAL A 179 15.68 -17.34 2.78
N LEU A 180 14.64 -18.18 2.75
CA LEU A 180 13.70 -18.33 3.85
C LEU A 180 14.41 -18.75 5.14
N THR A 181 14.13 -18.04 6.22
CA THR A 181 14.51 -18.40 7.58
C THR A 181 13.24 -18.75 8.36
N PRO A 182 12.87 -20.03 8.47
CA PRO A 182 11.55 -20.44 8.98
C PRO A 182 11.24 -19.90 10.37
N GLU A 183 12.24 -19.79 11.24
CA GLU A 183 12.11 -19.32 12.63
C GLU A 183 11.83 -17.81 12.71
N LEU A 184 12.16 -17.07 11.65
CA LEU A 184 12.02 -15.62 11.56
C LEU A 184 10.98 -15.20 10.51
N LEU A 185 10.22 -16.14 9.97
CA LEU A 185 9.34 -15.85 8.83
C LEU A 185 8.40 -14.67 9.05
N PRO A 186 7.68 -14.52 10.17
CA PRO A 186 6.79 -13.39 10.39
C PRO A 186 7.54 -12.05 10.32
N GLU A 187 8.69 -11.96 10.98
CA GLU A 187 9.53 -10.77 11.01
C GLU A 187 10.21 -10.55 9.66
N GLN A 188 10.65 -11.61 9.01
CA GLN A 188 11.33 -11.56 7.72
C GLN A 188 10.47 -10.90 6.65
N ILE A 189 9.17 -11.22 6.58
CA ILE A 189 8.26 -10.66 5.57
C ILE A 189 7.54 -9.38 6.01
N SER A 190 7.61 -9.00 7.28
CA SER A 190 6.93 -7.80 7.81
C SER A 190 7.87 -6.62 8.08
N THR A 191 9.17 -6.82 8.00
CA THR A 191 10.18 -5.78 8.25
C THR A 191 10.74 -5.25 6.93
N PRO A 192 10.85 -3.93 6.73
CA PRO A 192 11.45 -3.39 5.52
C PRO A 192 12.92 -3.78 5.41
N VAL A 193 13.34 -4.20 4.22
CA VAL A 193 14.74 -4.52 3.90
C VAL A 193 15.15 -3.83 2.61
N GLY A 194 16.37 -3.34 2.55
CA GLY A 194 16.91 -2.67 1.37
C GLY A 194 16.34 -1.28 1.14
N THR A 195 16.42 -0.87 -0.10
CA THR A 195 15.98 0.44 -0.60
C THR A 195 15.22 0.24 -1.91
N PRO A 196 14.57 1.27 -2.46
CA PRO A 196 13.95 1.18 -3.79
C PRO A 196 14.86 0.63 -4.88
N ALA A 197 16.18 0.80 -4.77
CA ALA A 197 17.14 0.22 -5.71
C ALA A 197 17.19 -1.31 -5.69
N ASN A 198 16.67 -1.93 -4.62
CA ASN A 198 16.62 -3.39 -4.46
C ASN A 198 15.22 -3.97 -4.72
N TRP A 199 14.20 -3.13 -4.99
CA TRP A 199 12.81 -3.54 -5.09
C TRP A 199 12.30 -3.49 -6.52
N TRP A 200 11.39 -4.40 -6.88
CA TRP A 200 10.56 -4.26 -8.08
C TRP A 200 9.43 -3.29 -7.77
N LEU A 201 9.21 -2.33 -8.67
CA LEU A 201 8.33 -1.19 -8.40
C LEU A 201 7.22 -1.09 -9.45
N ALA A 202 6.03 -0.67 -9.01
CA ALA A 202 4.93 -0.27 -9.87
C ALA A 202 4.34 1.06 -9.36
N PHE A 203 3.96 1.94 -10.27
CA PHE A 203 3.49 3.29 -9.99
C PHE A 203 2.06 3.46 -10.51
N PHE A 204 1.20 4.09 -9.73
CA PHE A 204 -0.20 4.40 -10.01
C PHE A 204 -0.45 5.85 -9.59
N ASP A 205 -0.59 6.71 -10.60
CA ASP A 205 -0.79 8.15 -10.46
C ASP A 205 -2.30 8.48 -10.47
#